data_f10ea4b2db4720d39339c72c279fd0a2
#
_entry.id   f10ea4b2db4720d39339c72c279fd0a2
#
_cell.length_a   1.000
_cell.length_b   1.000
_cell.length_c   1.000
_cell.angle_alpha   90.00
_cell.angle_beta   90.00
_cell.angle_gamma   90.00
#
_symmetry.space_group_name_H-M   'P 1'
#
loop_
_entity.id
_entity.type
_entity.pdbx_description
1 polymer ?
#
loop_
_entity_poly.entity_id
_entity_poly.type
_entity_poly.pdbx_seq_one_letter_code
_entity_poly.pdbx_strand_id
1 'polypeptide(L)'
;FKSRFYFVVYSFSGRNANQTLGFLLLRRMRRAGLKPMGFSISDYALAVWSLKPVGNAEKLLEPSIMIDEFEEWLEETPLLKRLFRDAAIISGLVERRHPGKVKTGRQVLFSSDLIYDVLRRYEPDHILLKAVRRDAMEGLIDASRLADTLANFQDNIIFRNLDYISPMAVPLVMQISKESTVWSELTDDILAHNEEEIICAARVQSLH
;
A
#
# COMPACT_ATOMS: atom_id res chain seq x y z
N PHE A 1 -0.62 5.25 -27.34
CA PHE A 1 -0.22 4.78 -25.99
C PHE A 1 -0.98 5.60 -24.96
N LYS A 2 -1.74 4.98 -24.06
CA LYS A 2 -2.28 5.67 -22.89
C LYS A 2 -1.09 6.03 -22.02
N SER A 3 -0.73 7.30 -21.92
CA SER A 3 0.35 7.79 -21.07
C SER A 3 0.06 7.39 -19.61
N ARG A 4 0.95 6.64 -19.00
CA ARG A 4 0.90 6.28 -17.58
C ARG A 4 1.97 7.07 -16.88
N PHE A 5 1.63 7.54 -15.68
CA PHE A 5 2.53 8.29 -14.85
C PHE A 5 2.86 7.47 -13.61
N TYR A 6 4.12 7.48 -13.23
CA TYR A 6 4.61 6.79 -12.04
C TYR A 6 5.05 7.83 -11.03
N PHE A 7 4.49 7.75 -9.84
CA PHE A 7 4.90 8.55 -8.70
C PHE A 7 5.66 7.64 -7.74
N VAL A 8 6.97 7.85 -7.63
CA VAL A 8 7.87 7.02 -6.82
C VAL A 8 8.33 7.81 -5.60
N VAL A 9 8.18 7.23 -4.42
CA VAL A 9 8.61 7.81 -3.14
C VAL A 9 9.64 6.90 -2.50
N TYR A 10 10.84 7.41 -2.29
CA TYR A 10 11.93 6.73 -1.58
C TYR A 10 11.87 7.14 -0.10
N SER A 11 11.11 6.40 0.68
CA SER A 11 10.81 6.71 2.08
C SER A 11 11.79 6.08 3.07
N PHE A 12 12.36 4.93 2.71
CA PHE A 12 13.21 4.10 3.59
C PHE A 12 12.53 3.69 4.92
N SER A 13 11.20 3.61 4.93
CA SER A 13 10.38 3.42 6.13
C SER A 13 10.04 1.97 6.43
N GLY A 14 10.52 1.04 5.60
CA GLY A 14 10.17 -0.37 5.69
C GLY A 14 8.84 -0.71 5.01
N ARG A 15 8.66 -2.00 4.72
CA ARG A 15 7.58 -2.51 3.87
C ARG A 15 6.19 -2.21 4.41
N ASN A 16 5.96 -2.39 5.73
CA ASN A 16 4.64 -2.20 6.33
C ASN A 16 4.19 -0.73 6.29
N ALA A 17 5.08 0.20 6.67
CA ALA A 17 4.82 1.63 6.59
C ALA A 17 4.59 2.08 5.13
N ASN A 18 5.40 1.58 4.18
CA ASN A 18 5.22 1.86 2.76
C ASN A 18 3.92 1.30 2.20
N GLN A 19 3.47 0.14 2.68
CA GLN A 19 2.19 -0.43 2.27
C GLN A 19 1.03 0.45 2.73
N THR A 20 1.05 0.87 3.99
CA THR A 20 0.03 1.76 4.54
C THR A 20 0.02 3.09 3.80
N LEU A 21 1.19 3.71 3.61
CA LEU A 21 1.32 4.94 2.82
C LEU A 21 0.77 4.77 1.39
N GLY A 22 1.04 3.64 0.75
CA GLY A 22 0.53 3.33 -0.59
C GLY A 22 -1.01 3.34 -0.64
N PHE A 23 -1.69 2.74 0.32
CA PHE A 23 -3.16 2.78 0.40
C PHE A 23 -3.70 4.19 0.64
N LEU A 24 -3.09 4.94 1.56
CA LEU A 24 -3.49 6.31 1.85
C LEU A 24 -3.28 7.23 0.64
N LEU A 25 -2.15 7.09 -0.05
CA LEU A 25 -1.87 7.82 -1.28
C LEU A 25 -2.87 7.50 -2.39
N LEU A 26 -3.24 6.23 -2.60
CA LEU A 26 -4.28 5.88 -3.57
C LEU A 26 -5.58 6.61 -3.27
N ARG A 27 -5.97 6.68 -2.00
CA ARG A 27 -7.18 7.35 -1.57
C ARG A 27 -7.09 8.87 -1.82
N ARG A 28 -6.03 9.51 -1.35
CA ARG A 28 -5.79 10.96 -1.54
C ARG A 28 -5.68 11.34 -3.02
N MET A 29 -4.97 10.54 -3.83
CA MET A 29 -4.87 10.73 -5.27
C MET A 29 -6.22 10.57 -5.98
N ARG A 30 -7.10 9.65 -5.54
CA ARG A 30 -8.47 9.52 -6.05
C ARG A 30 -9.28 10.78 -5.76
N ARG A 31 -9.23 11.30 -4.53
CA ARG A 31 -9.88 12.56 -4.14
C ARG A 31 -9.36 13.76 -4.95
N ALA A 32 -8.06 13.77 -5.24
CA ALA A 32 -7.43 14.77 -6.10
C ALA A 32 -7.73 14.58 -7.62
N GLY A 33 -8.48 13.55 -8.01
CA GLY A 33 -8.86 13.28 -9.40
C GLY A 33 -7.70 12.81 -10.29
N LEU A 34 -6.60 12.30 -9.71
CA LEU A 34 -5.41 11.82 -10.41
C LEU A 34 -5.59 10.42 -11.02
N LYS A 35 -6.68 9.73 -10.71
CA LYS A 35 -7.01 8.39 -11.23
C LYS A 35 -5.89 7.38 -11.00
N PRO A 36 -5.47 7.13 -9.74
CA PRO A 36 -4.49 6.10 -9.46
C PRO A 36 -5.07 4.72 -9.76
N MET A 37 -4.23 3.83 -10.28
CA MET A 37 -4.62 2.48 -10.70
C MET A 37 -4.10 1.41 -9.74
N GLY A 38 -3.03 1.70 -9.00
CA GLY A 38 -2.45 0.77 -8.04
C GLY A 38 -1.09 1.23 -7.56
N PHE A 39 -0.44 0.41 -6.75
CA PHE A 39 0.90 0.69 -6.25
C PHE A 39 1.71 -0.60 -6.05
N SER A 40 3.02 -0.45 -6.02
CA SER A 40 4.00 -1.48 -5.66
C SER A 40 4.90 -0.96 -4.55
N ILE A 41 5.41 -1.85 -3.71
CA ILE A 41 6.20 -1.51 -2.53
C ILE A 41 7.46 -2.36 -2.41
N SER A 42 8.48 -1.76 -1.82
CA SER A 42 9.66 -2.41 -1.25
C SER A 42 9.91 -1.90 0.17
N ASP A 43 10.98 -2.36 0.80
CA ASP A 43 11.38 -1.84 2.11
C ASP A 43 11.85 -0.38 2.05
N TYR A 44 12.31 0.06 0.88
CA TYR A 44 12.96 1.36 0.68
C TYR A 44 12.07 2.39 0.00
N ALA A 45 11.09 1.93 -0.78
CA ALA A 45 10.31 2.80 -1.64
C ALA A 45 8.94 2.24 -1.97
N LEU A 46 8.06 3.11 -2.44
CA LEU A 46 6.79 2.75 -3.05
C LEU A 46 6.63 3.47 -4.40
N ALA A 47 5.92 2.84 -5.33
CA ALA A 47 5.58 3.41 -6.61
C ALA A 47 4.06 3.32 -6.83
N VAL A 48 3.43 4.45 -7.10
CA VAL A 48 2.01 4.53 -7.47
C VAL A 48 1.92 4.87 -8.95
N TRP A 49 1.09 4.14 -9.70
CA TRP A 49 0.83 4.52 -11.09
C TRP A 49 -0.55 5.10 -11.27
N SER A 50 -0.66 6.10 -12.12
CA SER A 50 -1.88 6.86 -12.35
C SER A 50 -2.05 7.24 -13.82
N LEU A 51 -3.29 7.63 -14.17
CA LEU A 51 -3.61 8.11 -15.53
C LEU A 51 -3.34 9.61 -15.70
N LYS A 52 -3.04 10.34 -14.61
CA LYS A 52 -2.69 11.75 -14.64
C LYS A 52 -1.40 11.99 -13.86
N PRO A 53 -0.57 12.95 -14.28
CA PRO A 53 0.67 13.28 -13.59
C PRO A 53 0.40 13.88 -12.20
N VAL A 54 1.33 13.66 -11.29
CA VAL A 54 1.36 14.31 -9.98
C VAL A 54 2.01 15.68 -10.14
N GLY A 55 1.25 16.75 -9.92
CA GLY A 55 1.78 18.11 -10.02
C GLY A 55 2.36 18.64 -8.71
N ASN A 56 1.86 18.18 -7.56
CA ASN A 56 2.33 18.61 -6.25
C ASN A 56 2.48 17.40 -5.32
N ALA A 57 3.73 16.95 -5.16
CA ALA A 57 4.07 15.81 -4.31
C ALA A 57 3.98 16.15 -2.82
N GLU A 58 4.35 17.37 -2.42
CA GLU A 58 4.34 17.82 -1.03
C GLU A 58 2.93 17.72 -0.44
N LYS A 59 1.92 18.21 -1.19
CA LYS A 59 0.52 18.12 -0.77
C LYS A 59 0.02 16.69 -0.62
N LEU A 60 0.51 15.75 -1.42
CA LEU A 60 0.14 14.35 -1.30
C LEU A 60 0.77 13.67 -0.09
N LEU A 61 1.97 14.09 0.29
CA LEU A 61 2.75 13.51 1.40
C LEU A 61 2.63 14.32 2.71
N GLU A 62 1.73 15.28 2.76
CA GLU A 62 1.48 16.06 3.96
C GLU A 62 1.00 15.17 5.12
N PRO A 63 1.50 15.38 6.36
CA PRO A 63 1.12 14.58 7.53
C PRO A 63 -0.37 14.52 7.82
N SER A 64 -1.16 15.49 7.33
CA SER A 64 -2.62 15.48 7.39
C SER A 64 -3.24 14.20 6.81
N ILE A 65 -2.50 13.44 5.97
CA ILE A 65 -2.96 12.16 5.43
C ILE A 65 -3.27 11.14 6.53
N MET A 66 -2.58 11.21 7.67
CA MET A 66 -2.85 10.35 8.82
C MET A 66 -4.15 10.72 9.56
N ILE A 67 -4.61 11.94 9.42
CA ILE A 67 -5.86 12.40 10.05
C ILE A 67 -7.02 12.23 9.08
N ASP A 68 -6.84 12.69 7.84
CA ASP A 68 -7.93 12.79 6.86
C ASP A 68 -8.30 11.44 6.23
N GLU A 69 -7.31 10.55 6.07
CA GLU A 69 -7.48 9.35 5.26
C GLU A 69 -7.40 8.05 6.07
N PHE A 70 -6.65 8.06 7.18
CA PHE A 70 -6.25 6.82 7.85
C PHE A 70 -7.42 6.10 8.54
N GLU A 71 -8.22 6.81 9.32
CA GLU A 71 -9.34 6.23 10.05
C GLU A 71 -10.38 5.64 9.09
N GLU A 72 -10.75 6.39 8.07
CA GLU A 72 -11.70 5.93 7.07
C GLU A 72 -11.15 4.73 6.26
N TRP A 73 -9.85 4.78 5.91
CA TRP A 73 -9.20 3.66 5.24
C TRP A 73 -9.18 2.42 6.12
N LEU A 74 -8.85 2.57 7.40
CA LEU A 74 -8.80 1.46 8.34
C LEU A 74 -10.17 0.79 8.49
N GLU A 75 -11.23 1.58 8.49
CA GLU A 75 -12.59 1.07 8.60
C GLU A 75 -13.10 0.38 7.33
N GLU A 76 -12.69 0.84 6.17
CA GLU A 76 -13.10 0.27 4.87
C GLU A 76 -12.24 -0.94 4.46
N THR A 77 -11.06 -1.09 5.08
CA THR A 77 -10.13 -2.15 4.68
C THR A 77 -10.61 -3.54 5.12
N PRO A 78 -10.45 -4.57 4.26
CA PRO A 78 -10.69 -5.97 4.64
C PRO A 78 -9.73 -6.47 5.74
N LEU A 79 -8.68 -5.71 6.04
CA LEU A 79 -7.64 -6.08 7.00
C LEU A 79 -8.23 -6.36 8.38
N LEU A 80 -9.04 -5.45 8.91
CA LEU A 80 -9.66 -5.63 10.24
C LEU A 80 -10.58 -6.84 10.29
N LYS A 81 -11.37 -7.10 9.23
CA LYS A 81 -12.21 -8.30 9.13
C LYS A 81 -11.37 -9.59 9.15
N ARG A 82 -10.23 -9.56 8.47
CA ARG A 82 -9.30 -10.70 8.44
C ARG A 82 -8.70 -10.97 9.82
N LEU A 83 -8.20 -9.95 10.50
CA LEU A 83 -7.66 -10.07 11.87
C LEU A 83 -8.75 -10.47 12.87
N PHE A 84 -9.95 -9.88 12.74
CA PHE A 84 -11.08 -10.23 13.59
C PHE A 84 -11.47 -11.71 13.49
N ARG A 85 -11.34 -12.31 12.31
CA ARG A 85 -11.63 -13.74 12.12
C ARG A 85 -10.74 -14.61 13.00
N ASP A 86 -9.45 -14.31 13.04
CA ASP A 86 -8.50 -15.05 13.85
C ASP A 86 -8.79 -14.83 15.34
N ALA A 87 -9.06 -13.60 15.75
CA ALA A 87 -9.47 -13.26 17.13
C ALA A 87 -10.79 -13.94 17.54
N ALA A 88 -11.77 -13.99 16.64
CA ALA A 88 -13.07 -14.64 16.90
C ALA A 88 -12.95 -16.17 17.04
N ILE A 89 -12.02 -16.80 16.32
CA ILE A 89 -11.72 -18.23 16.47
C ILE A 89 -10.99 -18.49 17.79
N ILE A 90 -9.99 -17.70 18.11
CA ILE A 90 -9.19 -17.82 19.34
C ILE A 90 -10.07 -17.62 20.59
N SER A 91 -10.97 -16.64 20.55
CA SER A 91 -11.90 -16.35 21.65
C SER A 91 -13.06 -17.34 21.77
N GLY A 92 -13.19 -18.27 20.81
CA GLY A 92 -14.31 -19.22 20.78
C GLY A 92 -15.65 -18.63 20.31
N LEU A 93 -15.64 -17.37 19.84
CA LEU A 93 -16.84 -16.73 19.30
C LEU A 93 -17.30 -17.38 17.98
N VAL A 94 -16.35 -17.91 17.23
CA VAL A 94 -16.58 -18.69 16.00
C VAL A 94 -15.91 -20.05 16.13
N GLU A 95 -16.71 -21.11 16.27
CA GLU A 95 -16.21 -22.47 16.30
C GLU A 95 -15.80 -22.92 14.90
N ARG A 96 -14.55 -23.35 14.76
CA ARG A 96 -14.02 -23.96 13.53
C ARG A 96 -14.27 -25.47 13.46
N ARG A 97 -14.30 -26.14 14.64
CA ARG A 97 -14.51 -27.59 14.77
C ARG A 97 -15.53 -27.86 15.84
N HIS A 98 -16.54 -28.64 15.52
CA HIS A 98 -17.50 -29.19 16.48
C HIS A 98 -17.35 -30.73 16.45
N PRO A 99 -17.54 -31.47 17.54
CA PRO A 99 -17.56 -32.93 17.52
C PRO A 99 -18.51 -33.43 16.44
N GLY A 100 -17.97 -34.11 15.43
CA GLY A 100 -18.73 -34.67 14.30
C GLY A 100 -19.00 -33.73 13.12
N LYS A 101 -18.63 -32.44 13.16
CA LYS A 101 -18.77 -31.51 12.00
C LYS A 101 -17.62 -30.52 11.97
N VAL A 102 -16.96 -30.42 10.81
CA VAL A 102 -15.97 -29.37 10.52
C VAL A 102 -16.61 -28.35 9.63
N LYS A 103 -16.68 -27.09 10.08
CA LYS A 103 -17.15 -25.99 9.23
C LYS A 103 -16.19 -25.72 8.08
N THR A 104 -16.71 -25.51 6.90
CA THR A 104 -15.89 -25.12 5.74
C THR A 104 -15.28 -23.72 5.96
N GLY A 105 -14.16 -23.43 5.32
CA GLY A 105 -13.54 -22.11 5.39
C GLY A 105 -14.51 -20.96 5.03
N ARG A 106 -15.43 -21.18 4.07
CA ARG A 106 -16.48 -20.22 3.67
C ARG A 106 -17.50 -19.96 4.79
N GLN A 107 -17.90 -20.99 5.53
CA GLN A 107 -18.84 -20.84 6.65
C GLN A 107 -18.22 -20.09 7.82
N VAL A 108 -16.95 -20.32 8.12
CA VAL A 108 -16.19 -19.58 9.15
C VAL A 108 -16.05 -18.12 8.72
N LEU A 109 -15.71 -17.87 7.47
CA LEU A 109 -15.57 -16.52 6.91
C LEU A 109 -16.88 -15.74 7.01
N PHE A 110 -17.98 -16.32 6.55
CA PHE A 110 -19.29 -15.67 6.61
C PHE A 110 -19.72 -15.37 8.04
N SER A 111 -19.55 -16.33 8.95
CA SER A 111 -19.91 -16.14 10.37
C SER A 111 -19.10 -15.04 11.04
N SER A 112 -17.78 -15.02 10.82
CA SER A 112 -16.91 -13.99 11.42
C SER A 112 -17.17 -12.61 10.85
N ASP A 113 -17.40 -12.47 9.55
CA ASP A 113 -17.69 -11.19 8.91
C ASP A 113 -19.03 -10.60 9.39
N LEU A 114 -20.05 -11.45 9.52
CA LEU A 114 -21.34 -11.03 10.07
C LEU A 114 -21.21 -10.55 11.53
N ILE A 115 -20.50 -11.29 12.38
CA ILE A 115 -20.28 -10.91 13.78
C ILE A 115 -19.49 -9.60 13.86
N TYR A 116 -18.46 -9.43 13.02
CA TYR A 116 -17.69 -8.18 12.95
C TYR A 116 -18.59 -6.99 12.62
N ASP A 117 -19.43 -7.10 11.61
CA ASP A 117 -20.31 -6.02 11.17
C ASP A 117 -21.38 -5.69 12.23
N VAL A 118 -21.90 -6.72 12.93
CA VAL A 118 -22.84 -6.53 14.06
C VAL A 118 -22.17 -5.84 15.24
N LEU A 119 -21.00 -6.33 15.67
CA LEU A 119 -20.28 -5.71 16.80
C LEU A 119 -19.86 -4.27 16.46
N ARG A 120 -19.36 -4.03 15.25
CA ARG A 120 -19.00 -2.69 14.81
C ARG A 120 -20.18 -1.72 14.88
N ARG A 121 -21.39 -2.18 14.56
CA ARG A 121 -22.58 -1.35 14.51
C ARG A 121 -23.21 -1.12 15.87
N TYR A 122 -23.24 -2.14 16.73
CA TYR A 122 -24.00 -2.10 17.99
C TYR A 122 -23.12 -2.01 19.23
N GLU A 123 -21.88 -2.50 19.15
CA GLU A 123 -20.90 -2.49 20.23
C GLU A 123 -19.51 -2.06 19.74
N PRO A 124 -19.34 -0.82 19.25
CA PRO A 124 -18.07 -0.37 18.65
C PRO A 124 -16.89 -0.44 19.63
N ASP A 125 -17.18 -0.41 20.94
CA ASP A 125 -16.21 -0.52 22.02
C ASP A 125 -15.89 -1.95 22.47
N HIS A 126 -16.43 -2.96 21.79
CA HIS A 126 -16.21 -4.36 22.14
C HIS A 126 -14.72 -4.70 22.19
N ILE A 127 -14.31 -5.47 23.23
CA ILE A 127 -12.90 -5.76 23.50
C ILE A 127 -12.15 -6.41 22.32
N LEU A 128 -12.82 -7.29 21.59
CA LEU A 128 -12.22 -7.93 20.41
C LEU A 128 -11.97 -6.93 19.27
N LEU A 129 -12.85 -5.95 19.07
CA LEU A 129 -12.63 -4.90 18.08
C LEU A 129 -11.44 -4.01 18.45
N LYS A 130 -11.33 -3.66 19.75
CA LYS A 130 -10.19 -2.89 20.27
C LYS A 130 -8.88 -3.66 20.15
N ALA A 131 -8.88 -4.96 20.49
CA ALA A 131 -7.70 -5.81 20.36
C ALA A 131 -7.25 -5.91 18.90
N VAL A 132 -8.17 -6.18 17.98
CA VAL A 132 -7.88 -6.29 16.55
C VAL A 132 -7.36 -4.98 15.96
N ARG A 133 -7.93 -3.84 16.36
CA ARG A 133 -7.41 -2.52 15.95
C ARG A 133 -5.98 -2.31 16.46
N ARG A 134 -5.71 -2.65 17.71
CA ARG A 134 -4.37 -2.52 18.30
C ARG A 134 -3.36 -3.41 17.57
N ASP A 135 -3.70 -4.68 17.33
CA ASP A 135 -2.84 -5.61 16.59
C ASP A 135 -2.55 -5.13 15.17
N ALA A 136 -3.57 -4.56 14.51
CA ALA A 136 -3.39 -3.97 13.19
C ALA A 136 -2.40 -2.80 13.22
N MET A 137 -2.57 -1.88 14.17
CA MET A 137 -1.76 -0.67 14.30
C MET A 137 -0.29 -0.96 14.63
N GLU A 138 -0.05 -1.92 15.54
CA GLU A 138 1.30 -2.26 16.01
C GLU A 138 2.04 -3.20 15.05
N GLY A 139 1.33 -4.14 14.43
CA GLY A 139 1.96 -5.22 13.66
C GLY A 139 2.02 -4.99 12.15
N LEU A 140 0.88 -4.75 11.52
CA LEU A 140 0.76 -4.76 10.05
C LEU A 140 0.81 -3.37 9.42
N ILE A 141 0.39 -2.34 10.16
CA ILE A 141 0.26 -0.98 9.63
C ILE A 141 1.51 -0.16 9.89
N ASP A 142 2.18 -0.42 11.03
CA ASP A 142 3.35 0.35 11.50
C ASP A 142 3.08 1.87 11.48
N ALA A 143 1.94 2.25 12.08
CA ALA A 143 1.42 3.60 12.02
C ALA A 143 2.36 4.64 12.66
N SER A 144 3.08 4.26 13.72
CA SER A 144 4.05 5.15 14.38
C SER A 144 5.20 5.50 13.45
N ARG A 145 5.79 4.50 12.79
CA ARG A 145 6.89 4.72 11.84
C ARG A 145 6.43 5.53 10.63
N LEU A 146 5.20 5.30 10.15
CA LEU A 146 4.64 6.10 9.07
C LEU A 146 4.47 7.56 9.50
N ALA A 147 3.96 7.82 10.71
CA ALA A 147 3.82 9.17 11.23
C ALA A 147 5.17 9.89 11.36
N ASP A 148 6.19 9.21 11.90
CA ASP A 148 7.56 9.75 11.98
C ASP A 148 8.15 10.05 10.59
N THR A 149 7.90 9.16 9.63
CA THR A 149 8.36 9.36 8.25
C THR A 149 7.71 10.58 7.61
N LEU A 150 6.40 10.74 7.76
CA LEU A 150 5.67 11.89 7.22
C LEU A 150 6.07 13.20 7.90
N ALA A 151 6.34 13.17 9.21
CA ALA A 151 6.86 14.32 9.93
C ALA A 151 8.23 14.75 9.39
N ASN A 152 9.11 13.78 9.09
CA ASN A 152 10.43 14.05 8.52
C ASN A 152 10.35 14.56 7.07
N PHE A 153 9.27 14.32 6.36
CA PHE A 153 9.08 14.81 5.00
C PHE A 153 8.76 16.30 4.94
N GLN A 154 8.20 16.91 5.99
CA GLN A 154 7.64 18.27 5.96
C GLN A 154 8.56 19.32 5.33
N ASP A 155 9.87 19.25 5.56
CA ASP A 155 10.83 20.22 5.05
C ASP A 155 11.96 19.60 4.21
N ASN A 156 11.86 18.29 3.91
CA ASN A 156 12.94 17.51 3.31
C ASN A 156 12.56 16.78 2.02
N ILE A 157 11.48 17.21 1.35
CA ILE A 157 11.08 16.58 0.08
C ILE A 157 11.88 17.17 -1.07
N ILE A 158 12.57 16.30 -1.80
CA ILE A 158 13.17 16.63 -3.10
C ILE A 158 12.29 16.01 -4.18
N PHE A 159 11.53 16.83 -4.87
CA PHE A 159 10.70 16.37 -5.99
C PHE A 159 11.39 16.60 -7.33
N ARG A 160 11.40 15.57 -8.18
CA ARG A 160 11.98 15.59 -9.52
C ARG A 160 10.97 15.03 -10.52
N ASN A 161 10.72 15.77 -11.59
CA ASN A 161 10.03 15.24 -12.77
C ASN A 161 11.07 14.65 -13.73
N LEU A 162 10.85 13.42 -14.16
CA LEU A 162 11.69 12.72 -15.10
C LEU A 162 10.84 12.28 -16.28
N ASP A 163 11.40 12.35 -17.48
CA ASP A 163 10.75 11.90 -18.72
C ASP A 163 10.92 10.37 -18.92
N TYR A 164 11.70 9.72 -18.08
CA TYR A 164 12.00 8.29 -18.10
C TYR A 164 11.88 7.67 -16.70
N ILE A 165 11.84 6.35 -16.67
CA ILE A 165 11.82 5.62 -15.38
C ILE A 165 13.23 5.53 -14.83
N SER A 166 13.47 6.11 -13.66
CA SER A 166 14.76 6.03 -12.98
C SER A 166 15.20 4.58 -12.78
N PRO A 167 16.48 4.23 -12.97
CA PRO A 167 16.99 2.88 -12.72
C PRO A 167 16.65 2.32 -11.34
N MET A 168 16.62 3.15 -10.31
CA MET A 168 16.22 2.76 -8.96
C MET A 168 14.72 2.43 -8.85
N ALA A 169 13.87 2.97 -9.73
CA ALA A 169 12.44 2.69 -9.76
C ALA A 169 12.08 1.44 -10.57
N VAL A 170 12.95 0.98 -11.46
CA VAL A 170 12.71 -0.16 -12.35
C VAL A 170 12.21 -1.39 -11.61
N PRO A 171 12.82 -1.86 -10.52
CA PRO A 171 12.35 -3.06 -9.82
C PRO A 171 10.90 -2.93 -9.33
N LEU A 172 10.52 -1.74 -8.85
CA LEU A 172 9.15 -1.46 -8.39
C LEU A 172 8.16 -1.45 -9.54
N VAL A 173 8.52 -0.79 -10.64
CA VAL A 173 7.67 -0.72 -11.84
C VAL A 173 7.49 -2.09 -12.48
N MET A 174 8.54 -2.92 -12.53
CA MET A 174 8.47 -4.30 -13.01
C MET A 174 7.60 -5.20 -12.13
N GLN A 175 7.56 -4.95 -10.82
CA GLN A 175 6.69 -5.68 -9.90
C GLN A 175 5.20 -5.41 -10.21
N ILE A 176 4.88 -4.18 -10.60
CA ILE A 176 3.56 -3.78 -11.10
C ILE A 176 3.18 -4.60 -12.35
N SER A 177 4.12 -4.83 -13.24
CA SER A 177 3.85 -5.52 -14.49
C SER A 177 3.58 -7.03 -14.32
N LYS A 178 4.13 -7.67 -13.32
CA LYS A 178 3.89 -9.11 -13.05
C LYS A 178 2.47 -9.41 -12.59
N GLU A 179 1.78 -8.46 -12.01
CA GLU A 179 0.41 -8.62 -11.50
C GLU A 179 -0.68 -8.39 -12.56
N SER A 180 -0.30 -7.88 -13.74
CA SER A 180 -1.24 -7.63 -14.84
C SER A 180 -0.79 -8.32 -16.13
N THR A 181 -1.60 -9.23 -16.65
CA THR A 181 -1.36 -10.03 -17.87
C THR A 181 -1.20 -9.23 -19.19
N VAL A 182 -1.26 -7.91 -19.15
CA VAL A 182 -1.19 -7.03 -20.34
C VAL A 182 0.24 -6.49 -20.63
N TRP A 183 1.28 -6.99 -19.94
CA TRP A 183 2.50 -6.23 -19.71
C TRP A 183 3.81 -6.78 -20.29
N SER A 184 3.79 -7.87 -21.05
CA SER A 184 5.03 -8.44 -21.60
C SER A 184 5.81 -7.44 -22.48
N GLU A 185 5.11 -6.71 -23.35
CA GLU A 185 5.73 -5.74 -24.27
C GLU A 185 6.34 -4.54 -23.54
N LEU A 186 5.71 -4.05 -22.48
CA LEU A 186 6.19 -2.87 -21.72
C LEU A 186 7.40 -3.20 -20.85
N THR A 187 7.51 -4.44 -20.41
CA THR A 187 8.65 -4.91 -19.60
C THR A 187 9.91 -4.94 -20.45
N ASP A 188 9.80 -5.40 -21.70
CA ASP A 188 10.91 -5.48 -22.62
C ASP A 188 11.41 -4.09 -23.03
N ASP A 189 10.50 -3.14 -23.28
CA ASP A 189 10.84 -1.74 -23.59
C ASP A 189 11.53 -1.03 -22.41
N ILE A 190 11.07 -1.26 -21.16
CA ILE A 190 11.69 -0.68 -19.96
C ILE A 190 13.08 -1.24 -19.73
N LEU A 191 13.27 -2.55 -19.92
CA LEU A 191 14.57 -3.19 -19.77
C LEU A 191 15.57 -2.70 -20.82
N ALA A 192 15.16 -2.66 -22.08
CA ALA A 192 16.02 -2.19 -23.17
C ALA A 192 16.48 -0.74 -22.97
N HIS A 193 15.56 0.15 -22.57
CA HIS A 193 15.90 1.56 -22.32
C HIS A 193 16.86 1.74 -21.14
N ASN A 194 16.67 0.99 -20.06
CA ASN A 194 17.55 1.08 -18.89
C ASN A 194 18.92 0.41 -19.12
N GLU A 195 19.01 -0.65 -19.93
CA GLU A 195 20.28 -1.23 -20.31
C GLU A 195 21.15 -0.22 -21.08
N GLU A 196 20.57 0.51 -22.03
CA GLU A 196 21.28 1.56 -22.77
C GLU A 196 21.77 2.69 -21.87
N GLU A 197 20.97 3.15 -20.91
CA GLU A 197 21.37 4.19 -19.95
C GLU A 197 22.49 3.72 -19.01
N ILE A 198 22.41 2.49 -18.47
CA ILE A 198 23.45 1.92 -17.61
C ILE A 198 24.77 1.78 -18.38
N ILE A 199 24.71 1.32 -19.62
CA ILE A 199 25.90 1.20 -20.50
C ILE A 199 26.47 2.58 -20.79
N CYS A 200 25.64 3.58 -21.06
CA CYS A 200 26.08 4.95 -21.31
C CYS A 200 26.74 5.57 -20.07
N ALA A 201 26.14 5.41 -18.88
CA ALA A 201 26.69 5.89 -17.61
C ALA A 201 28.03 5.21 -17.26
N ALA A 202 28.15 3.90 -17.50
CA ALA A 202 29.40 3.16 -17.29
C ALA A 202 30.52 3.60 -18.23
N ARG A 203 30.19 3.95 -19.46
CA ARG A 203 31.18 4.48 -20.42
C ARG A 203 31.70 5.87 -20.07
N VAL A 204 30.85 6.72 -19.49
CA VAL A 204 31.27 8.06 -19.05
C VAL A 204 32.22 7.99 -17.88
N GLN A 205 32.02 7.04 -16.93
CA GLN A 205 32.94 6.82 -15.82
C GLN A 205 34.28 6.20 -16.19
N SER A 206 34.38 5.52 -17.34
CA SER A 206 35.63 4.92 -17.83
C SER A 206 36.51 5.90 -18.59
N LEU A 207 36.09 7.15 -18.80
CA LEU A 207 36.81 8.20 -19.55
C LEU A 207 37.38 9.29 -18.62
N HIS A 208 37.34 9.10 -17.31
CA HIS A 208 37.97 9.91 -16.26
C HIS A 208 38.89 9.04 -15.40
#